data_ef96cb6ea65baec04367f1420436cbf4
#
_entry.id   ef96cb6ea65baec04367f1420436cbf4
#
_cell.length_a   1.000
_cell.length_b   1.000
_cell.length_c   1.000
_cell.angle_alpha   90.00
_cell.angle_beta   90.00
_cell.angle_gamma   90.00
#
_symmetry.space_group_name_H-M   'P 1'
#
loop_
_entity.id
_entity.type
_entity.pdbx_description
1 polymer ?
#
loop_
_entity_poly.entity_id
_entity_poly.type
_entity_poly.pdbx_seq_one_letter_code
_entity_poly.pdbx_strand_id
1 'polypeptide(L)'
;ILFRKGDPMGQGLPAATSSTRKNKGWFSELGGIPDFPIDEDVISEEEAKIFATHLQKNSFFGPNSWYVNGDENQKFDELKDDHSLNMPSLFIHASYDYVCDTTSSPKFAQPMRELCKNLTEERIDCGHWMAQEKPEELNKILGKWLKSI
;
A
#
# COMPACT_ATOMS: atom_id res chain seq x y z
N ILE A 1 -11.44 8.97 2.58
CA ILE A 1 -10.22 9.64 3.03
C ILE A 1 -8.96 8.89 2.62
N LEU A 2 -8.98 7.54 2.56
CA LEU A 2 -7.81 6.73 2.20
C LEU A 2 -7.59 6.64 0.70
N PHE A 3 -8.66 6.56 -0.09
CA PHE A 3 -8.59 6.52 -1.54
C PHE A 3 -8.35 7.93 -2.08
N ARG A 4 -7.10 8.26 -2.29
CA ARG A 4 -6.65 9.56 -2.80
C ARG A 4 -5.61 9.37 -3.89
N LYS A 5 -5.70 10.22 -4.90
CA LYS A 5 -4.71 10.35 -5.96
C LYS A 5 -3.35 10.72 -5.39
N GLY A 6 -2.30 10.18 -5.99
CA GLY A 6 -0.94 10.56 -5.68
C GLY A 6 -0.65 12.01 -6.02
N ASP A 7 -0.01 12.73 -5.08
CA ASP A 7 0.37 14.13 -5.23
C ASP A 7 1.87 14.31 -5.03
N PRO A 8 2.62 14.80 -6.06
CA PRO A 8 4.04 15.10 -5.94
C PRO A 8 4.40 16.06 -4.79
N MET A 9 3.47 16.95 -4.42
CA MET A 9 3.66 17.95 -3.36
C MET A 9 3.71 17.33 -1.96
N GLY A 10 3.22 16.11 -1.80
CA GLY A 10 3.28 15.38 -0.53
C GLY A 10 4.62 14.69 -0.26
N GLN A 11 5.55 14.69 -1.21
CA GLN A 11 6.84 14.01 -1.06
C GLN A 11 7.64 14.54 0.13
N GLY A 12 8.09 13.61 0.97
CA GLY A 12 8.87 13.92 2.18
C GLY A 12 8.02 14.22 3.42
N LEU A 13 6.68 14.19 3.33
CA LEU A 13 5.83 14.23 4.51
C LEU A 13 5.88 12.87 5.23
N PRO A 14 5.79 12.86 6.57
CA PRO A 14 5.70 11.61 7.32
C PRO A 14 4.48 10.81 6.86
N ALA A 15 4.65 9.49 6.68
CA ALA A 15 3.53 8.62 6.38
C ALA A 15 2.44 8.75 7.45
N ALA A 16 1.20 8.93 7.01
CA ALA A 16 0.04 9.10 7.91
C ALA A 16 -0.13 7.92 8.89
N THR A 17 0.42 6.75 8.53
CA THR A 17 0.39 5.53 9.34
C THR A 17 1.50 5.45 10.39
N SER A 18 2.57 6.27 10.29
CA SER A 18 3.77 6.15 11.11
C SER A 18 3.53 6.36 12.61
N SER A 19 2.51 7.10 12.98
CA SER A 19 2.16 7.42 14.36
C SER A 19 0.89 6.72 14.86
N THR A 20 0.23 5.91 14.05
CA THR A 20 -1.05 5.24 14.38
C THR A 20 -0.99 4.45 15.68
N ARG A 21 0.08 3.67 15.90
CA ARG A 21 0.26 2.88 17.13
C ARG A 21 0.46 3.78 18.35
N LYS A 22 1.27 4.84 18.23
CA LYS A 22 1.53 5.81 19.30
C LYS A 22 0.26 6.56 19.67
N ASN A 23 -0.50 6.96 18.68
CA ASN A 23 -1.69 7.80 18.85
C ASN A 23 -2.97 7.00 19.10
N LYS A 24 -2.88 5.66 19.11
CA LYS A 24 -3.99 4.72 19.33
C LYS A 24 -5.13 4.86 18.30
N GLY A 25 -4.79 5.26 17.08
CA GLY A 25 -5.75 5.37 15.98
C GLY A 25 -5.26 6.26 14.84
N TRP A 26 -5.81 6.05 13.66
CA TRP A 26 -5.41 6.73 12.43
C TRP A 26 -5.75 8.24 12.43
N PHE A 27 -6.77 8.63 13.20
CA PHE A 27 -7.30 10.00 13.21
C PHE A 27 -7.37 10.59 14.62
N SER A 28 -6.69 9.98 15.59
CA SER A 28 -6.78 10.38 17.01
C SER A 28 -6.30 11.80 17.25
N GLU A 29 -5.29 12.26 16.51
CA GLU A 29 -4.79 13.63 16.62
C GLU A 29 -5.74 14.68 16.01
N LEU A 30 -6.63 14.24 15.11
CA LEU A 30 -7.58 15.10 14.43
C LEU A 30 -8.93 15.21 15.17
N GLY A 31 -9.05 14.52 16.32
CA GLY A 31 -10.30 14.51 17.08
C GLY A 31 -11.45 13.71 16.44
N GLY A 32 -11.18 13.00 15.36
CA GLY A 32 -12.14 12.18 14.62
C GLY A 32 -11.77 12.01 13.16
N ILE A 33 -12.63 11.33 12.41
CA ILE A 33 -12.45 11.15 10.97
C ILE A 33 -12.84 12.47 10.27
N PRO A 34 -11.91 13.12 9.55
CA PRO A 34 -12.25 14.32 8.79
C PRO A 34 -13.23 14.01 7.67
N ASP A 35 -14.15 14.93 7.41
CA ASP A 35 -15.05 14.86 6.26
C ASP A 35 -14.34 15.41 5.03
N PHE A 36 -13.85 14.49 4.17
CA PHE A 36 -13.27 14.83 2.89
C PHE A 36 -14.15 14.35 1.76
N PRO A 37 -14.32 15.14 0.70
CA PRO A 37 -15.01 14.69 -0.51
C PRO A 37 -14.32 13.46 -1.09
N ILE A 38 -15.07 12.64 -1.81
CA ILE A 38 -14.52 11.50 -2.57
C ILE A 38 -13.58 12.06 -3.64
N ASP A 39 -12.48 11.36 -3.86
CA ASP A 39 -11.55 11.63 -4.96
C ASP A 39 -11.96 10.74 -6.14
N GLU A 40 -12.71 11.31 -7.07
CA GLU A 40 -13.31 10.58 -8.20
C GLU A 40 -12.26 10.09 -9.22
N ASP A 41 -11.04 10.61 -9.18
CA ASP A 41 -9.90 10.09 -9.96
C ASP A 41 -9.41 8.72 -9.46
N VAL A 42 -9.83 8.31 -8.25
CA VAL A 42 -9.40 7.06 -7.62
C VAL A 42 -10.57 6.12 -7.33
N ILE A 43 -11.70 6.65 -6.89
CA ILE A 43 -12.87 5.85 -6.53
C ILE A 43 -14.17 6.63 -6.77
N SER A 44 -15.10 6.04 -7.48
CA SER A 44 -16.44 6.61 -7.66
C SER A 44 -17.29 6.52 -6.39
N GLU A 45 -18.37 7.32 -6.33
CA GLU A 45 -19.35 7.21 -5.25
C GLU A 45 -19.98 5.82 -5.15
N GLU A 46 -20.22 5.16 -6.28
CA GLU A 46 -20.81 3.83 -6.33
C GLU A 46 -19.87 2.79 -5.72
N GLU A 47 -18.60 2.81 -6.12
CA GLU A 47 -17.57 1.93 -5.55
C GLU A 47 -17.38 2.18 -4.05
N ALA A 48 -17.34 3.44 -3.61
CA ALA A 48 -17.27 3.78 -2.20
C ALA A 48 -18.45 3.21 -1.40
N LYS A 49 -19.66 3.25 -1.95
CA LYS A 49 -20.85 2.63 -1.35
C LYS A 49 -20.72 1.11 -1.25
N ILE A 50 -20.17 0.47 -2.28
CA ILE A 50 -19.90 -0.97 -2.27
C ILE A 50 -18.94 -1.34 -1.13
N PHE A 51 -17.81 -0.64 -1.02
CA PHE A 51 -16.86 -0.84 0.07
C PHE A 51 -17.51 -0.63 1.45
N ALA A 52 -18.22 0.48 1.63
CA ALA A 52 -18.90 0.79 2.90
C ALA A 52 -19.92 -0.29 3.28
N THR A 53 -20.70 -0.77 2.32
CA THR A 53 -21.71 -1.83 2.54
C THR A 53 -21.05 -3.15 2.98
N HIS A 54 -19.97 -3.55 2.31
CA HIS A 54 -19.24 -4.76 2.68
C HIS A 54 -18.59 -4.67 4.05
N LEU A 55 -17.97 -3.54 4.37
CA LEU A 55 -17.35 -3.30 5.68
C LEU A 55 -18.41 -3.24 6.80
N GLN A 56 -19.56 -2.63 6.53
CA GLN A 56 -20.67 -2.59 7.49
C GLN A 56 -21.22 -3.99 7.77
N LYS A 57 -21.38 -4.82 6.74
CA LYS A 57 -21.88 -6.19 6.85
C LYS A 57 -20.90 -7.14 7.54
N ASN A 58 -19.62 -7.04 7.21
CA ASN A 58 -18.59 -7.99 7.65
C ASN A 58 -17.76 -7.49 8.84
N SER A 59 -18.02 -6.28 9.32
CA SER A 59 -17.28 -5.53 10.32
C SER A 59 -15.83 -5.20 9.92
N PHE A 60 -15.20 -4.34 10.70
CA PHE A 60 -13.77 -4.00 10.57
C PHE A 60 -12.83 -4.94 11.33
N PHE A 61 -13.36 -5.98 11.96
CA PHE A 61 -12.54 -6.89 12.78
C PHE A 61 -11.43 -7.55 11.95
N GLY A 62 -11.77 -8.15 10.81
CA GLY A 62 -10.79 -8.80 9.94
C GLY A 62 -9.70 -7.84 9.43
N PRO A 63 -10.07 -6.73 8.77
CA PRO A 63 -9.10 -5.72 8.33
C PRO A 63 -8.23 -5.16 9.45
N ASN A 64 -8.82 -4.87 10.63
CA ASN A 64 -8.06 -4.32 11.75
C ASN A 64 -7.12 -5.35 12.39
N SER A 65 -7.48 -6.64 12.39
CA SER A 65 -6.64 -7.71 12.93
C SER A 65 -5.29 -7.79 12.24
N TRP A 66 -5.22 -7.46 10.95
CA TRP A 66 -3.97 -7.39 10.21
C TRP A 66 -2.95 -6.43 10.87
N TYR A 67 -3.40 -5.28 11.33
CA TYR A 67 -2.54 -4.25 11.92
C TYR A 67 -2.12 -4.52 13.37
N VAL A 68 -2.82 -5.40 14.07
CA VAL A 68 -2.52 -5.72 15.48
C VAL A 68 -1.83 -7.08 15.66
N ASN A 69 -1.62 -7.83 14.59
CA ASN A 69 -1.04 -9.17 14.63
C ASN A 69 0.50 -9.20 14.51
N GLY A 70 1.16 -8.04 14.68
CA GLY A 70 2.59 -7.90 14.44
C GLY A 70 3.46 -8.87 15.24
N ASP A 71 3.17 -9.06 16.52
CA ASP A 71 3.97 -9.93 17.41
C ASP A 71 3.89 -11.41 16.99
N GLU A 72 2.72 -11.88 16.55
CA GLU A 72 2.56 -13.25 16.06
C GLU A 72 3.18 -13.43 14.67
N ASN A 73 3.09 -12.43 13.81
CA ASN A 73 3.76 -12.43 12.50
C ASN A 73 5.28 -12.48 12.67
N GLN A 74 5.84 -11.74 13.62
CA GLN A 74 7.27 -11.79 13.92
C GLN A 74 7.71 -13.17 14.39
N LYS A 75 6.98 -13.79 15.34
CA LYS A 75 7.27 -15.17 15.78
C LYS A 75 7.24 -16.16 14.61
N PHE A 76 6.27 -16.03 13.72
CA PHE A 76 6.19 -16.89 12.53
C PHE A 76 7.38 -16.68 11.59
N ASP A 77 7.82 -15.44 11.43
CA ASP A 77 8.95 -15.09 10.59
C ASP A 77 10.28 -15.63 11.14
N GLU A 78 10.46 -15.57 12.46
CA GLU A 78 11.64 -16.13 13.16
C GLU A 78 11.79 -17.65 13.00
N LEU A 79 10.74 -18.36 12.58
CA LEU A 79 10.80 -19.81 12.29
C LEU A 79 11.42 -20.13 10.92
N LYS A 80 11.72 -19.12 10.11
CA LYS A 80 12.28 -19.30 8.77
C LYS A 80 13.78 -19.07 8.76
N ASP A 81 14.52 -20.00 8.18
CA ASP A 81 15.97 -19.89 8.02
C ASP A 81 16.36 -19.04 6.79
N ASP A 82 15.50 -18.98 5.77
CA ASP A 82 15.74 -18.24 4.54
C ASP A 82 14.49 -17.42 4.15
N HIS A 83 14.68 -16.11 4.03
CA HIS A 83 13.67 -15.16 3.62
C HIS A 83 13.77 -14.79 2.13
N SER A 84 14.66 -15.45 1.38
CA SER A 84 14.85 -15.14 -0.04
C SER A 84 13.70 -15.63 -0.90
N LEU A 85 13.38 -14.86 -1.95
CA LEU A 85 12.47 -15.21 -3.01
C LEU A 85 13.29 -15.52 -4.28
N ASN A 86 13.24 -16.79 -4.73
CA ASN A 86 13.98 -17.24 -5.90
C ASN A 86 13.13 -17.27 -7.18
N MET A 87 11.81 -17.18 -7.03
CA MET A 87 10.88 -17.11 -8.15
C MET A 87 10.93 -15.74 -8.85
N PRO A 88 10.54 -15.65 -10.13
CA PRO A 88 10.33 -14.37 -10.79
C PRO A 88 9.39 -13.51 -9.97
N SER A 89 9.81 -12.30 -9.64
CA SER A 89 9.08 -11.36 -8.81
C SER A 89 9.00 -10.01 -9.51
N LEU A 90 7.84 -9.40 -9.50
CA LEU A 90 7.62 -8.04 -9.99
C LEU A 90 7.26 -7.14 -8.84
N PHE A 91 7.97 -6.04 -8.69
CA PHE A 91 7.60 -4.96 -7.80
C PHE A 91 7.36 -3.68 -8.59
N ILE A 92 6.21 -3.04 -8.37
CA ILE A 92 5.86 -1.79 -9.04
C ILE A 92 5.82 -0.68 -7.99
N HIS A 93 6.73 0.28 -8.12
CA HIS A 93 6.79 1.44 -7.26
C HIS A 93 5.71 2.45 -7.63
N ALA A 94 4.97 2.92 -6.65
CA ALA A 94 4.13 4.12 -6.78
C ALA A 94 4.96 5.34 -6.36
N SER A 95 5.15 6.30 -7.29
CA SER A 95 6.03 7.45 -7.07
C SER A 95 5.61 8.35 -5.91
N TYR A 96 4.31 8.38 -5.60
CA TYR A 96 3.70 9.27 -4.62
C TYR A 96 2.97 8.48 -3.52
N ASP A 97 3.44 7.26 -3.24
CA ASP A 97 2.94 6.47 -2.11
C ASP A 97 3.63 6.88 -0.82
N TYR A 98 3.00 7.77 -0.08
CA TYR A 98 3.51 8.23 1.22
C TYR A 98 3.09 7.34 2.39
N VAL A 99 2.30 6.30 2.11
CA VAL A 99 1.92 5.28 3.11
C VAL A 99 2.99 4.20 3.18
N CYS A 100 3.45 3.74 2.01
CA CYS A 100 4.47 2.70 1.86
C CYS A 100 5.56 3.18 0.89
N ASP A 101 6.25 4.26 1.26
CA ASP A 101 7.26 4.89 0.42
C ASP A 101 8.45 3.95 0.17
N THR A 102 8.71 3.67 -1.10
CA THR A 102 9.86 2.87 -1.57
C THR A 102 10.76 3.66 -2.51
N THR A 103 10.48 4.95 -2.74
CA THR A 103 11.12 5.76 -3.79
C THR A 103 11.93 6.92 -3.28
N SER A 104 11.59 7.51 -2.13
CA SER A 104 12.28 8.70 -1.61
C SER A 104 13.67 8.39 -1.06
N SER A 105 13.97 7.12 -0.74
CA SER A 105 15.31 6.69 -0.33
C SER A 105 15.62 5.29 -0.89
N PRO A 106 16.82 5.07 -1.44
CA PRO A 106 17.27 3.74 -1.87
C PRO A 106 17.18 2.66 -0.79
N LYS A 107 17.28 3.06 0.48
CA LYS A 107 17.25 2.16 1.64
C LYS A 107 15.90 1.47 1.82
N PHE A 108 14.80 2.07 1.36
CA PHE A 108 13.47 1.52 1.57
C PHE A 108 13.20 0.29 0.72
N ALA A 109 13.77 0.23 -0.50
CA ALA A 109 13.63 -0.94 -1.38
C ALA A 109 14.82 -1.92 -1.28
N GLN A 110 15.88 -1.57 -0.55
CA GLN A 110 17.08 -2.38 -0.46
C GLN A 110 16.84 -3.79 0.08
N PRO A 111 16.10 -4.01 1.19
CA PRO A 111 15.86 -5.37 1.68
C PRO A 111 15.16 -6.27 0.65
N MET A 112 14.22 -5.74 -0.11
CA MET A 112 13.56 -6.46 -1.20
C MET A 112 14.56 -6.87 -2.29
N ARG A 113 15.46 -5.95 -2.69
CA ARG A 113 16.49 -6.21 -3.71
C ARG A 113 17.51 -7.26 -3.27
N GLU A 114 17.81 -7.31 -1.99
CA GLU A 114 18.73 -8.30 -1.40
C GLU A 114 18.09 -9.70 -1.33
N LEU A 115 16.81 -9.77 -1.01
CA LEU A 115 16.09 -11.01 -0.79
C LEU A 115 15.48 -11.61 -2.07
N CYS A 116 15.08 -10.78 -3.04
CA CYS A 116 14.47 -11.25 -4.29
C CYS A 116 15.57 -11.47 -5.37
N LYS A 117 15.90 -12.73 -5.64
CA LYS A 117 16.98 -13.09 -6.57
C LYS A 117 16.65 -12.83 -8.04
N ASN A 118 15.38 -12.85 -8.39
CA ASN A 118 14.87 -12.65 -9.75
C ASN A 118 13.80 -11.54 -9.76
N LEU A 119 14.24 -10.34 -9.40
CA LEU A 119 13.39 -9.17 -9.24
C LEU A 119 13.35 -8.32 -10.51
N THR A 120 12.15 -8.01 -10.96
CA THR A 120 11.87 -6.93 -11.92
C THR A 120 11.26 -5.75 -11.18
N GLU A 121 11.79 -4.55 -11.39
CA GLU A 121 11.25 -3.33 -10.82
C GLU A 121 10.70 -2.42 -11.93
N GLU A 122 9.51 -1.92 -11.74
CA GLU A 122 8.84 -0.94 -12.62
C GLU A 122 8.30 0.21 -11.75
N ARG A 123 7.84 1.30 -12.37
CA ARG A 123 7.36 2.47 -11.65
C ARG A 123 6.16 3.09 -12.34
N ILE A 124 5.20 3.56 -11.54
CA ILE A 124 4.03 4.33 -11.99
C ILE A 124 3.95 5.62 -11.17
N ASP A 125 3.65 6.72 -11.83
CA ASP A 125 3.42 8.02 -11.19
C ASP A 125 1.99 8.10 -10.66
N CYS A 126 1.79 7.53 -9.48
CA CYS A 126 0.51 7.42 -8.78
C CYS A 126 0.71 7.35 -7.27
N GLY A 127 -0.39 7.37 -6.53
CA GLY A 127 -0.43 7.15 -5.08
C GLY A 127 -0.54 5.69 -4.68
N HIS A 128 -0.95 5.47 -3.44
CA HIS A 128 -1.03 4.15 -2.81
C HIS A 128 -2.00 3.19 -3.54
N TRP A 129 -3.09 3.71 -4.08
CA TRP A 129 -4.15 2.93 -4.74
C TRP A 129 -3.92 2.81 -6.24
N MET A 130 -2.74 2.35 -6.61
CA MET A 130 -2.26 2.22 -7.99
C MET A 130 -3.27 1.56 -8.94
N ALA A 131 -3.91 0.49 -8.49
CA ALA A 131 -4.84 -0.27 -9.33
C ALA A 131 -6.11 0.52 -9.68
N GLN A 132 -6.54 1.40 -8.81
CA GLN A 132 -7.69 2.27 -9.02
C GLN A 132 -7.30 3.54 -9.81
N GLU A 133 -6.17 4.14 -9.47
CA GLU A 133 -5.71 5.40 -10.07
C GLU A 133 -5.16 5.22 -11.48
N LYS A 134 -4.44 4.12 -11.74
CA LYS A 134 -3.72 3.85 -13.01
C LYS A 134 -3.90 2.41 -13.52
N PRO A 135 -5.14 1.94 -13.70
CA PRO A 135 -5.40 0.54 -14.06
C PRO A 135 -4.80 0.14 -15.41
N GLU A 136 -4.80 1.03 -16.39
CA GLU A 136 -4.27 0.73 -17.72
C GLU A 136 -2.74 0.57 -17.71
N GLU A 137 -2.04 1.48 -17.03
CA GLU A 137 -0.58 1.42 -16.89
C GLU A 137 -0.17 0.18 -16.11
N LEU A 138 -0.84 -0.10 -15.00
CA LEU A 138 -0.63 -1.31 -14.20
C LEU A 138 -0.82 -2.58 -15.03
N ASN A 139 -1.94 -2.70 -15.73
CA ASN A 139 -2.24 -3.87 -16.55
C ASN A 139 -1.24 -4.05 -17.71
N LYS A 140 -0.74 -2.96 -18.29
CA LYS A 140 0.29 -3.01 -19.32
C LYS A 140 1.61 -3.56 -18.78
N ILE A 141 2.04 -3.11 -17.61
CA ILE A 141 3.25 -3.60 -16.94
C ILE A 141 3.10 -5.08 -16.59
N LEU A 142 2.01 -5.45 -15.93
CA LEU A 142 1.71 -6.84 -15.57
C LEU A 142 1.68 -7.75 -16.79
N GLY A 143 0.99 -7.34 -17.86
CA GLY A 143 0.89 -8.12 -19.09
C GLY A 143 2.21 -8.26 -19.83
N LYS A 144 3.10 -7.27 -19.77
CA LYS A 144 4.46 -7.36 -20.31
C LYS A 144 5.32 -8.34 -19.52
N TRP A 145 5.29 -8.20 -18.18
CA TRP A 145 6.07 -9.05 -17.30
C TRP A 145 5.64 -10.51 -17.35
N LEU A 146 4.34 -10.81 -17.32
CA LEU A 146 3.81 -12.18 -17.43
C LEU A 146 4.18 -12.88 -18.74
N LYS A 147 4.46 -12.14 -19.81
CA LYS A 147 4.93 -12.71 -21.07
C LYS A 147 6.45 -12.96 -21.10
N SER A 148 7.17 -12.41 -20.14
CA SER A 148 8.64 -12.53 -20.08
C SER A 148 9.12 -13.67 -19.18
N ILE A 149 8.25 -14.25 -18.39
CA ILE A 149 8.49 -15.39 -17.50
C ILE A 149 7.86 -16.65 -18.09
#